data_a9187c5473d040b9f7d4d597dc56d7ac
#
_entry.id   a9187c5473d040b9f7d4d597dc56d7ac
#
_cell.length_a   1.000
_cell.length_b   1.000
_cell.length_c   1.000
_cell.angle_alpha   90.00
_cell.angle_beta   90.00
_cell.angle_gamma   90.00
#
_symmetry.space_group_name_H-M   'P 1'
#
loop_
_entity.id
_entity.type
_entity.pdbx_description
1 polymer ?
#
loop_
_entity_poly.entity_id
_entity_poly.type
_entity_poly.pdbx_seq_one_letter_code
_entity_poly.pdbx_strand_id
1 'polypeptide(L)'
;MNYVLIIGEMRFFLEVRKYKRTSISKIFFLYKLRCIAAPVWVMFCRSVFQFLWNFTIAGGIIKHYEYAMIPYILAENPKISRKDAFFLSKQLMNKNKWRVFLLDCSFLGWKILSILTLGILDFIFVNPYITGCKAELYASLRRDYVLSRSPRYEMLSDSYLEHVPCLLY
;
A
#
# COMPACT_ATOMS: atom_id res chain seq x y z
N MET A 1 1.50 -16.85 -4.17
CA MET A 1 1.18 -15.40 -4.16
C MET A 1 2.31 -14.62 -3.50
N ASN A 2 2.90 -13.68 -4.20
CA ASN A 2 4.14 -13.04 -3.78
C ASN A 2 3.87 -11.77 -2.94
N TYR A 3 3.33 -11.94 -1.73
CA TYR A 3 3.09 -10.80 -0.82
C TYR A 3 4.34 -9.94 -0.57
N VAL A 4 5.49 -10.58 -0.56
CA VAL A 4 6.78 -9.89 -0.40
C VAL A 4 7.05 -8.91 -1.54
N LEU A 5 6.77 -9.33 -2.78
CA LEU A 5 6.93 -8.46 -3.95
C LEU A 5 5.95 -7.30 -3.96
N ILE A 6 4.68 -7.54 -3.56
CA ILE A 6 3.68 -6.48 -3.45
C ILE A 6 4.14 -5.40 -2.46
N ILE A 7 4.60 -5.80 -1.28
CA ILE A 7 5.09 -4.85 -0.28
C ILE A 7 6.37 -4.15 -0.77
N GLY A 8 7.24 -4.87 -1.47
CA GLY A 8 8.45 -4.32 -2.08
C GLY A 8 8.14 -3.29 -3.16
N GLU A 9 7.14 -3.55 -4.00
CA GLU A 9 6.65 -2.61 -4.99
C GLU A 9 6.12 -1.33 -4.33
N MET A 10 5.29 -1.46 -3.30
CA MET A 10 4.79 -0.29 -2.55
C MET A 10 5.93 0.51 -1.93
N ARG A 11 6.94 -0.18 -1.39
CA ARG A 11 8.15 0.47 -0.87
C ARG A 11 8.90 1.24 -1.93
N PHE A 12 9.09 0.64 -3.10
CA PHE A 12 9.74 1.29 -4.22
C PHE A 12 9.04 2.60 -4.61
N PHE A 13 7.71 2.59 -4.76
CA PHE A 13 6.95 3.79 -5.09
C PHE A 13 7.00 4.86 -4.00
N LEU A 14 6.98 4.48 -2.72
CA LEU A 14 7.15 5.43 -1.62
C LEU A 14 8.54 6.07 -1.61
N GLU A 15 9.58 5.32 -1.94
CA GLU A 15 10.94 5.85 -2.02
C GLU A 15 11.18 6.70 -3.27
N VAL A 16 10.65 6.31 -4.43
CA VAL A 16 10.71 7.13 -5.67
C VAL A 16 10.09 8.50 -5.44
N ARG A 17 9.01 8.56 -4.69
CA ARG A 17 8.37 9.83 -4.31
C ARG A 17 9.30 10.73 -3.48
N LYS A 18 10.04 10.14 -2.56
CA LYS A 18 10.91 10.88 -1.61
C LYS A 18 12.28 11.22 -2.21
N TYR A 19 12.82 10.31 -3.02
CA TYR A 19 14.16 10.41 -3.59
C TYR A 19 14.14 10.42 -5.11
N LYS A 20 14.88 11.33 -5.75
CA LYS A 20 14.96 11.44 -7.22
C LYS A 20 15.58 10.21 -7.91
N ARG A 21 16.38 9.43 -7.19
CA ARG A 21 17.01 8.21 -7.69
C ARG A 21 16.78 7.09 -6.69
N THR A 22 16.04 6.07 -7.10
CA THR A 22 15.76 4.90 -6.28
C THR A 22 16.16 3.65 -7.05
N SER A 23 16.90 2.75 -6.41
CA SER A 23 17.31 1.49 -7.03
C SER A 23 16.16 0.47 -7.00
N ILE A 24 16.02 -0.28 -8.08
CA ILE A 24 15.06 -1.39 -8.19
C ILE A 24 15.29 -2.45 -7.10
N SER A 25 16.52 -2.56 -6.58
CA SER A 25 16.86 -3.47 -5.46
C SER A 25 15.99 -3.25 -4.22
N LYS A 26 15.34 -2.10 -4.08
CA LYS A 26 14.43 -1.80 -2.97
C LYS A 26 13.17 -2.67 -2.96
N ILE A 27 12.81 -3.26 -4.09
CA ILE A 27 11.72 -4.25 -4.15
C ILE A 27 12.02 -5.46 -3.27
N PHE A 28 13.29 -5.82 -3.13
CA PHE A 28 13.75 -6.96 -2.32
C PHE A 28 14.14 -6.59 -0.88
N PHE A 29 13.76 -5.41 -0.37
CA PHE A 29 14.19 -4.92 0.94
C PHE A 29 13.80 -5.86 2.10
N LEU A 30 12.65 -6.55 2.01
CA LEU A 30 12.22 -7.50 3.02
C LEU A 30 13.15 -8.71 3.15
N TYR A 31 13.73 -9.17 2.04
CA TYR A 31 14.75 -10.23 2.06
C TYR A 31 16.03 -9.75 2.76
N LYS A 32 16.41 -8.51 2.51
CA LYS A 32 17.61 -7.90 3.14
C LYS A 32 17.43 -7.70 4.63
N LEU A 33 16.22 -7.36 5.09
CA LEU A 33 15.91 -7.15 6.51
C LEU A 33 15.70 -8.46 7.30
N ARG A 34 15.62 -9.62 6.63
CA ARG A 34 15.26 -10.92 7.25
C ARG A 34 13.95 -10.89 8.06
N CYS A 35 13.09 -9.92 7.82
CA CYS A 35 11.82 -9.72 8.53
C CYS A 35 10.62 -10.05 7.63
N ILE A 36 10.62 -11.24 7.00
CA ILE A 36 9.61 -11.64 6.02
C ILE A 36 8.33 -12.14 6.68
N ALA A 37 8.46 -12.84 7.81
CA ALA A 37 7.34 -13.58 8.41
C ALA A 37 6.19 -12.66 8.89
N ALA A 38 6.51 -11.56 9.56
CA ALA A 38 5.52 -10.66 10.12
C ALA A 38 4.66 -9.99 9.02
N PRO A 39 5.23 -9.31 8.00
CA PRO A 39 4.43 -8.68 6.95
C PRO A 39 3.67 -9.69 6.09
N VAL A 40 4.25 -10.85 5.81
CA VAL A 40 3.54 -11.93 5.08
C VAL A 40 2.34 -12.43 5.86
N TRP A 41 2.47 -12.62 7.17
CA TRP A 41 1.36 -13.01 8.04
C TRP A 41 0.21 -11.98 8.05
N VAL A 42 0.55 -10.70 8.14
CA VAL A 42 -0.45 -9.62 8.08
C VAL A 42 -1.18 -9.62 6.72
N MET A 43 -0.45 -9.77 5.62
CA MET A 43 -1.03 -9.84 4.27
C MET A 43 -1.89 -11.08 4.07
N PHE A 44 -1.48 -12.21 4.62
CA PHE A 44 -2.29 -13.43 4.61
C PHE A 44 -3.61 -13.22 5.36
N CYS A 45 -3.57 -12.70 6.58
CA CYS A 45 -4.78 -12.38 7.35
C CYS A 45 -5.68 -11.40 6.60
N ARG A 46 -5.09 -10.37 5.97
CA ARG A 46 -5.84 -9.44 5.11
C ARG A 46 -6.59 -10.18 4.00
N SER A 47 -5.94 -11.11 3.31
CA SER A 47 -6.55 -11.89 2.22
C SER A 47 -7.68 -12.77 2.73
N VAL A 48 -7.51 -13.42 3.88
CA VAL A 48 -8.54 -14.26 4.49
C VAL A 48 -9.76 -13.41 4.89
N PHE A 49 -9.55 -12.29 5.56
CA PHE A 49 -10.64 -11.38 5.92
C PHE A 49 -11.36 -10.84 4.69
N GLN A 50 -10.61 -10.44 3.66
CA GLN A 50 -11.22 -9.97 2.41
C GLN A 50 -12.04 -11.07 1.74
N PHE A 51 -11.56 -12.30 1.72
CA PHE A 51 -12.28 -13.45 1.17
C PHE A 51 -13.60 -13.69 1.91
N LEU A 52 -13.58 -13.66 3.25
CA LEU A 52 -14.80 -13.84 4.07
C LEU A 52 -15.83 -12.72 3.80
N TRP A 53 -15.40 -11.49 3.66
CA TRP A 53 -16.29 -10.37 3.38
C TRP A 53 -16.83 -10.36 1.95
N ASN A 54 -16.18 -11.03 1.01
CA ASN A 54 -16.67 -11.15 -0.38
C ASN A 54 -17.99 -11.94 -0.47
N PHE A 55 -18.32 -12.77 0.51
CA PHE A 55 -19.64 -13.40 0.61
C PHE A 55 -20.77 -12.36 0.81
N THR A 56 -20.43 -11.19 1.35
CA THR A 56 -21.37 -10.08 1.50
C THR A 56 -20.95 -8.98 0.52
N ILE A 57 -21.65 -8.84 -0.60
CA ILE A 57 -21.27 -7.94 -1.71
C ILE A 57 -20.93 -6.52 -1.23
N ALA A 58 -21.84 -5.91 -0.47
CA ALA A 58 -21.63 -4.56 0.07
C ALA A 58 -20.48 -4.51 1.11
N GLY A 59 -20.40 -5.50 2.00
CA GLY A 59 -19.34 -5.62 3.00
C GLY A 59 -17.98 -5.83 2.35
N GLY A 60 -17.90 -6.63 1.30
CA GLY A 60 -16.67 -6.88 0.54
C GLY A 60 -16.07 -5.59 -0.02
N ILE A 61 -16.87 -4.74 -0.65
CA ILE A 61 -16.43 -3.47 -1.21
C ILE A 61 -15.90 -2.54 -0.11
N ILE A 62 -16.67 -2.34 0.96
CA ILE A 62 -16.28 -1.45 2.06
C ILE A 62 -14.97 -1.92 2.70
N LYS A 63 -14.84 -3.23 2.95
CA LYS A 63 -13.65 -3.81 3.56
C LYS A 63 -12.45 -3.83 2.62
N HIS A 64 -12.67 -3.95 1.33
CA HIS A 64 -11.60 -3.81 0.35
C HIS A 64 -10.89 -2.46 0.49
N TYR A 65 -11.66 -1.37 0.57
CA TYR A 65 -11.09 -0.04 0.77
C TYR A 65 -10.49 0.15 2.16
N GLU A 66 -11.11 -0.38 3.22
CA GLU A 66 -10.54 -0.32 4.57
C GLU A 66 -9.15 -0.97 4.66
N TYR A 67 -8.91 -2.02 3.90
CA TYR A 67 -7.65 -2.77 3.93
C TYR A 67 -6.67 -2.37 2.80
N ALA A 68 -7.05 -1.40 1.97
CA ALA A 68 -6.25 -0.98 0.82
C ALA A 68 -4.88 -0.41 1.21
N MET A 69 -4.77 0.25 2.37
CA MET A 69 -3.53 0.90 2.81
C MET A 69 -2.58 -0.03 3.57
N ILE A 70 -2.98 -1.26 3.92
CA ILE A 70 -2.14 -2.21 4.66
C ILE A 70 -0.77 -2.45 3.98
N PRO A 71 -0.67 -2.74 2.67
CA PRO A 71 0.62 -2.99 2.04
C PRO A 71 1.57 -1.78 2.08
N TYR A 72 1.02 -0.55 2.05
CA TYR A 72 1.82 0.68 2.20
C TYR A 72 2.34 0.85 3.62
N ILE A 73 1.51 0.58 4.64
CA ILE A 73 1.90 0.61 6.05
C ILE A 73 3.00 -0.42 6.32
N LEU A 74 2.88 -1.63 5.77
CA LEU A 74 3.90 -2.67 5.88
C LEU A 74 5.19 -2.34 5.11
N ALA A 75 5.08 -1.60 4.01
CA ALA A 75 6.22 -1.11 3.27
C ALA A 75 7.00 -0.04 4.04
N GLU A 76 6.32 0.73 4.87
CA GLU A 76 6.92 1.73 5.74
C GLU A 76 7.46 1.10 7.04
N ASN A 77 6.65 0.27 7.71
CA ASN A 77 7.03 -0.40 8.95
C ASN A 77 6.75 -1.92 8.88
N PRO A 78 7.74 -2.73 8.45
CA PRO A 78 7.56 -4.18 8.32
C PRO A 78 7.40 -4.91 9.66
N LYS A 79 7.76 -4.30 10.79
CA LYS A 79 7.68 -4.89 12.13
C LYS A 79 6.37 -4.57 12.86
N ILE A 80 5.46 -3.82 12.22
CA ILE A 80 4.20 -3.44 12.83
C ILE A 80 3.33 -4.67 13.16
N SER A 81 2.61 -4.62 14.29
CA SER A 81 1.71 -5.71 14.66
C SER A 81 0.51 -5.75 13.72
N ARG A 82 -0.05 -6.97 13.54
CA ARG A 82 -1.27 -7.15 12.73
C ARG A 82 -2.40 -6.21 13.17
N LYS A 83 -2.65 -6.14 14.50
CA LYS A 83 -3.74 -5.33 15.05
C LYS A 83 -3.57 -3.85 14.72
N ASP A 84 -2.34 -3.36 14.82
CA ASP A 84 -2.02 -1.95 14.54
C ASP A 84 -2.08 -1.62 13.06
N ALA A 85 -1.59 -2.51 12.18
CA ALA A 85 -1.68 -2.35 10.74
C ALA A 85 -3.14 -2.23 10.25
N PHE A 86 -4.02 -3.11 10.74
CA PHE A 86 -5.46 -3.06 10.43
C PHE A 86 -6.13 -1.82 11.01
N PHE A 87 -5.79 -1.46 12.24
CA PHE A 87 -6.33 -0.25 12.88
C PHE A 87 -5.94 1.01 12.11
N LEU A 88 -4.65 1.17 11.80
CA LEU A 88 -4.15 2.34 11.07
C LEU A 88 -4.72 2.42 9.66
N SER A 89 -4.79 1.31 8.92
CA SER A 89 -5.39 1.30 7.60
C SER A 89 -6.86 1.74 7.65
N LYS A 90 -7.63 1.24 8.60
CA LYS A 90 -9.02 1.63 8.80
C LYS A 90 -9.16 3.12 9.14
N GLN A 91 -8.28 3.64 10.00
CA GLN A 91 -8.29 5.05 10.37
C GLN A 91 -7.92 5.98 9.22
N LEU A 92 -6.85 5.66 8.47
CA LEU A 92 -6.44 6.40 7.28
C LEU A 92 -7.54 6.46 6.22
N MET A 93 -8.28 5.36 6.06
CA MET A 93 -9.39 5.28 5.10
C MET A 93 -10.70 5.84 5.65
N ASN A 94 -10.78 6.13 6.95
CA ASN A 94 -11.96 6.74 7.52
C ASN A 94 -12.16 8.14 6.90
N LYS A 95 -13.39 8.42 6.41
CA LYS A 95 -13.76 9.62 5.65
C LYS A 95 -13.14 9.75 4.24
N ASN A 96 -12.14 8.94 3.87
CA ASN A 96 -11.45 9.02 2.58
C ASN A 96 -11.82 7.91 1.59
N LYS A 97 -12.66 6.94 1.98
CA LYS A 97 -13.10 5.82 1.12
C LYS A 97 -13.69 6.31 -0.20
N TRP A 98 -14.49 7.36 -0.15
CA TRP A 98 -15.13 7.93 -1.34
C TRP A 98 -14.11 8.52 -2.32
N ARG A 99 -13.08 9.19 -1.81
CA ARG A 99 -12.00 9.73 -2.66
C ARG A 99 -11.25 8.62 -3.40
N VAL A 100 -10.96 7.52 -2.70
CA VAL A 100 -10.28 6.36 -3.27
C VAL A 100 -11.18 5.64 -4.27
N PHE A 101 -12.46 5.53 -3.98
CA PHE A 101 -13.44 4.97 -4.92
C PHE A 101 -13.53 5.80 -6.22
N LEU A 102 -13.60 7.12 -6.12
CA LEU A 102 -13.60 8.00 -7.30
C LEU A 102 -12.30 7.88 -8.09
N LEU A 103 -11.15 7.74 -7.41
CA LEU A 103 -9.88 7.49 -8.06
C LEU A 103 -9.91 6.18 -8.85
N ASP A 104 -10.39 5.11 -8.24
CA ASP A 104 -10.50 3.80 -8.91
C ASP A 104 -11.50 3.85 -10.09
N CYS A 105 -12.61 4.58 -9.96
CA CYS A 105 -13.54 4.82 -11.06
C CYS A 105 -12.90 5.58 -12.23
N SER A 106 -12.04 6.55 -11.95
CA SER A 106 -11.27 7.26 -12.98
C SER A 106 -10.36 6.34 -13.80
N PHE A 107 -9.84 5.28 -13.17
CA PHE A 107 -9.01 4.29 -13.86
C PHE A 107 -9.81 3.21 -14.58
N LEU A 108 -11.12 3.13 -14.37
CA LEU A 108 -11.95 2.09 -14.98
C LEU A 108 -11.91 2.14 -16.51
N GLY A 109 -11.91 3.33 -17.10
CA GLY A 109 -11.78 3.53 -18.54
C GLY A 109 -10.47 2.99 -19.09
N TRP A 110 -9.36 3.23 -18.39
CA TRP A 110 -8.04 2.70 -18.75
C TRP A 110 -7.97 1.18 -18.65
N LYS A 111 -8.64 0.59 -17.66
CA LYS A 111 -8.73 -0.87 -17.51
C LYS A 111 -9.57 -1.52 -18.61
N ILE A 112 -10.65 -0.88 -19.05
CA ILE A 112 -11.44 -1.36 -20.20
C ILE A 112 -10.58 -1.32 -21.47
N LEU A 113 -9.86 -0.23 -21.71
CA LEU A 113 -8.95 -0.10 -22.85
C LEU A 113 -7.84 -1.17 -22.81
N SER A 114 -7.37 -1.49 -21.62
CA SER A 114 -6.37 -2.52 -21.37
C SER A 114 -6.86 -3.92 -21.74
N ILE A 115 -8.14 -4.23 -21.51
CA ILE A 115 -8.74 -5.50 -21.93
C ILE A 115 -8.74 -5.61 -23.46
N LEU A 116 -9.01 -4.51 -24.19
CA LEU A 116 -8.95 -4.48 -25.66
C LEU A 116 -7.54 -4.80 -26.20
N THR A 117 -6.50 -4.44 -25.46
CA THR A 117 -5.09 -4.67 -25.84
C THR A 117 -4.50 -5.96 -25.26
N LEU A 118 -5.34 -6.96 -24.96
CA LEU A 118 -4.95 -8.23 -24.35
C LEU A 118 -4.13 -8.09 -23.06
N GLY A 119 -4.35 -7.00 -22.29
CA GLY A 119 -3.69 -6.76 -21.02
C GLY A 119 -2.26 -6.22 -21.08
N ILE A 120 -1.66 -6.06 -22.26
CA ILE A 120 -0.29 -5.53 -22.41
C ILE A 120 -0.21 -4.10 -21.84
N LEU A 121 -1.20 -3.28 -22.15
CA LEU A 121 -1.28 -1.91 -21.66
C LEU A 121 -1.40 -1.85 -20.13
N ASP A 122 -2.12 -2.79 -19.52
CA ASP A 122 -2.28 -2.89 -18.07
C ASP A 122 -0.95 -3.13 -17.38
N PHE A 123 -0.18 -4.07 -17.89
CA PHE A 123 1.10 -4.48 -17.30
C PHE A 123 2.16 -3.37 -17.39
N ILE A 124 2.26 -2.68 -18.53
CA ILE A 124 3.36 -1.73 -18.80
C ILE A 124 3.03 -0.32 -18.26
N PHE A 125 1.80 0.14 -18.42
CA PHE A 125 1.43 1.53 -18.13
C PHE A 125 0.42 1.67 -17.00
N VAL A 126 -0.69 0.93 -17.03
CA VAL A 126 -1.83 1.16 -16.15
C VAL A 126 -1.50 0.78 -14.72
N ASN A 127 -0.94 -0.39 -14.48
CA ASN A 127 -0.60 -0.86 -13.13
C ASN A 127 0.44 0.02 -12.42
N PRO A 128 1.61 0.36 -13.01
CA PRO A 128 2.57 1.22 -12.34
C PRO A 128 2.02 2.62 -12.11
N TYR A 129 1.20 3.14 -13.03
CA TYR A 129 0.58 4.44 -12.86
C TYR A 129 -0.43 4.46 -11.71
N ILE A 130 -1.32 3.48 -11.63
CA ILE A 130 -2.28 3.34 -10.53
C ILE A 130 -1.56 3.18 -9.18
N THR A 131 -0.51 2.35 -9.16
CA THR A 131 0.28 2.13 -7.93
C THR A 131 0.97 3.42 -7.47
N GLY A 132 1.53 4.19 -8.40
CA GLY A 132 2.10 5.50 -8.12
C GLY A 132 1.07 6.49 -7.56
N CYS A 133 -0.10 6.61 -8.20
CA CYS A 133 -1.17 7.48 -7.71
C CYS A 133 -1.66 7.07 -6.30
N LYS A 134 -1.77 5.78 -6.04
CA LYS A 134 -2.14 5.28 -4.71
C LYS A 134 -1.04 5.52 -3.67
N ALA A 135 0.23 5.48 -4.06
CA ALA A 135 1.34 5.85 -3.18
C ALA A 135 1.31 7.35 -2.80
N GLU A 136 0.99 8.23 -3.75
CA GLU A 136 0.79 9.65 -3.47
C GLU A 136 -0.40 9.89 -2.53
N LEU A 137 -1.51 9.20 -2.79
CA LEU A 137 -2.67 9.25 -1.92
C LEU A 137 -2.32 8.81 -0.49
N TYR A 138 -1.65 7.65 -0.35
CA TYR A 138 -1.20 7.17 0.97
C TYR A 138 -0.34 8.22 1.68
N ALA A 139 0.60 8.84 0.99
CA ALA A 139 1.48 9.82 1.58
C ALA A 139 0.75 11.10 2.02
N SER A 140 -0.27 11.54 1.28
CA SER A 140 -1.12 12.66 1.69
C SER A 140 -1.94 12.32 2.93
N LEU A 141 -2.58 11.14 2.94
CA LEU A 141 -3.37 10.67 4.09
C LEU A 141 -2.50 10.47 5.34
N ARG A 142 -1.30 9.90 5.16
CA ARG A 142 -0.32 9.74 6.24
C ARG A 142 0.07 11.09 6.83
N ARG A 143 0.40 12.06 5.99
CA ARG A 143 0.78 13.40 6.44
C ARG A 143 -0.33 14.05 7.25
N ASP A 144 -1.55 14.01 6.76
CA ASP A 144 -2.70 14.59 7.46
C ASP A 144 -2.97 13.87 8.80
N TYR A 145 -2.78 12.55 8.83
CA TYR A 145 -2.94 11.73 10.03
C TYR A 145 -1.89 12.04 11.09
N VAL A 146 -0.62 12.19 10.69
CA VAL A 146 0.50 12.53 11.59
C VAL A 146 0.34 13.97 12.12
N LEU A 147 -0.01 14.92 11.25
CA LEU A 147 -0.23 16.31 11.66
C LEU A 147 -1.40 16.47 12.64
N SER A 148 -2.45 15.66 12.49
CA SER A 148 -3.60 15.66 13.42
C SER A 148 -3.33 14.96 14.74
N ARG A 149 -2.12 14.41 14.96
CA ARG A 149 -1.72 13.60 16.12
C ARG A 149 -2.77 12.53 16.47
N SER A 150 -3.30 11.89 15.47
CA SER A 150 -4.31 10.84 15.62
C SER A 150 -3.75 9.61 16.34
N PRO A 151 -4.60 8.75 16.95
CA PRO A 151 -4.13 7.62 17.76
C PRO A 151 -3.10 6.74 17.04
N ARG A 152 -1.98 6.44 17.69
CA ARG A 152 -0.86 5.62 17.17
C ARG A 152 -0.14 6.21 15.96
N TYR A 153 -0.21 7.53 15.76
CA TYR A 153 0.52 8.21 14.67
C TYR A 153 2.03 7.94 14.71
N GLU A 154 2.59 7.71 15.91
CA GLU A 154 4.00 7.38 16.11
C GLU A 154 4.46 6.15 15.33
N MET A 155 3.56 5.20 15.08
CA MET A 155 3.86 4.00 14.28
C MET A 155 4.01 4.29 12.79
N LEU A 156 3.53 5.45 12.32
CA LEU A 156 3.69 5.98 10.96
C LEU A 156 4.75 7.07 10.90
N SER A 157 5.19 7.59 12.04
CA SER A 157 6.05 8.79 12.11
C SER A 157 7.49 8.47 11.87
N ASP A 158 7.93 7.39 11.51
CA ASP A 158 9.32 7.18 11.28
C ASP A 158 9.79 5.78 11.52
N SER A 159 10.09 5.06 10.56
CA SER A 159 10.98 4.01 10.91
C SER A 159 12.01 3.70 9.84
N TYR A 160 11.61 3.40 8.67
CA TYR A 160 12.55 2.89 7.68
C TYR A 160 12.80 3.84 6.51
N LEU A 161 11.92 4.86 6.32
CA LEU A 161 12.08 5.84 5.25
C LEU A 161 13.03 7.00 5.61
N GLU A 162 13.20 7.27 6.91
CA GLU A 162 14.07 8.35 7.40
C GLU A 162 15.44 7.86 7.83
N HIS A 163 15.52 6.61 8.31
CA HIS A 163 16.76 6.02 8.86
C HIS A 163 17.49 5.07 7.91
N VAL A 164 17.03 4.86 6.68
CA VAL A 164 17.91 4.26 5.69
C VAL A 164 18.81 5.37 5.18
N PRO A 165 20.04 5.50 5.73
CA PRO A 165 20.97 6.49 5.23
C PRO A 165 21.17 6.26 3.73
N CYS A 166 21.43 7.34 3.01
CA CYS A 166 21.79 7.33 1.59
C CYS A 166 23.07 6.51 1.28
N LEU A 167 23.44 5.60 2.15
CA LEU A 167 24.66 4.81 2.16
C LEU A 167 24.56 3.48 1.39
N LEU A 168 23.64 3.37 0.44
CA LEU A 168 23.70 2.27 -0.52
C LEU A 168 23.68 2.85 -1.94
N TYR A 169 24.76 3.56 -2.23
CA TYR A 169 25.25 3.73 -3.58
C TYR A 169 25.96 2.47 -4.03
#